data_9a416a77ef279dba8bfc66c12b6b8ba8
#
_entry.id   9a416a77ef279dba8bfc66c12b6b8ba8
#
_cell.length_a   1.000
_cell.length_b   1.000
_cell.length_c   1.000
_cell.angle_alpha   90.00
_cell.angle_beta   90.00
_cell.angle_gamma   90.00
#
_symmetry.space_group_name_H-M   'P 1'
#
loop_
_entity.id
_entity.type
_entity.pdbx_description
1 polymer ?
#
loop_
_entity_poly.entity_id
_entity_poly.type
_entity_poly.pdbx_seq_one_letter_code
_entity_poly.pdbx_strand_id
1 'polypeptide(L)'
;MDKKQIPVIGMSCSSCSAHVEKKLQSLKGIKTASVSLPMRSASVEYDPEIITPEDMRKEIQALGYDLILDEEKSVTEIENRAYKSLVNKTIASWVLSILSMAVSMSWISIGDKSATLQVLFIISLINILYCGRQFYIVAIKQLLHRSANMDTLIALSTFIAFAFSALVTFGASTNTFLSNLNGHVYYDASVMIITFALTGRVLEERAKKSTSTAIRSLLGLTPKVAHVVDGGKIIDVPLSTLQRGDIIEVRMGEKVPVDGVITELKTPEVFIDESMITGEPIAVPKRIKDK
;
A
#
# COMPACT_ATOMS: atom_id res chain seq x y z
N MET A 1 -1.41 -12.86 26.07
CA MET A 1 -2.04 -11.98 25.06
C MET A 1 -0.98 -11.03 24.57
N ASP A 2 -0.62 -11.13 23.30
CA ASP A 2 0.39 -10.29 22.69
C ASP A 2 -0.27 -9.20 21.84
N LYS A 3 0.31 -8.00 21.88
CA LYS A 3 -0.11 -6.90 21.04
C LYS A 3 0.97 -6.60 20.00
N LYS A 4 0.63 -6.73 18.72
CA LYS A 4 1.59 -6.52 17.64
C LYS A 4 1.00 -5.60 16.57
N GLN A 5 1.83 -4.69 16.07
CA GLN A 5 1.52 -3.88 14.91
C GLN A 5 2.22 -4.48 13.70
N ILE A 6 1.44 -4.93 12.71
CA ILE A 6 1.93 -5.66 11.55
C ILE A 6 1.64 -4.83 10.30
N PRO A 7 2.65 -4.51 9.48
CA PRO A 7 2.44 -3.83 8.20
C PRO A 7 1.60 -4.67 7.24
N VAL A 8 0.67 -4.03 6.52
CA VAL A 8 -0.23 -4.67 5.55
C VAL A 8 0.00 -4.09 4.17
N ILE A 9 0.29 -4.95 3.19
CA ILE A 9 0.48 -4.58 1.79
C ILE A 9 -0.75 -4.95 0.96
N GLY A 10 -1.01 -4.15 -0.09
CA GLY A 10 -2.09 -4.38 -1.05
C GLY A 10 -3.38 -3.62 -0.77
N MET A 11 -3.51 -2.94 0.38
CA MET A 11 -4.66 -2.10 0.66
C MET A 11 -4.60 -0.80 -0.14
N SER A 12 -5.60 -0.56 -0.99
CA SER A 12 -5.70 0.66 -1.80
C SER A 12 -6.84 1.58 -1.36
N CYS A 13 -7.85 1.06 -0.65
CA CYS A 13 -9.05 1.81 -0.31
C CYS A 13 -9.56 1.48 1.10
N SER A 14 -10.46 2.32 1.64
CA SER A 14 -11.09 2.10 2.95
C SER A 14 -11.88 0.79 3.03
N SER A 15 -12.51 0.38 1.95
CA SER A 15 -13.17 -0.93 1.86
C SER A 15 -12.17 -2.08 2.02
N CYS A 16 -10.94 -1.94 1.46
CA CYS A 16 -9.89 -2.93 1.60
C CYS A 16 -9.44 -3.08 3.06
N SER A 17 -9.22 -1.96 3.77
CA SER A 17 -8.85 -2.00 5.19
C SER A 17 -9.96 -2.59 6.06
N ALA A 18 -11.22 -2.28 5.77
CA ALA A 18 -12.37 -2.87 6.47
C ALA A 18 -12.48 -4.40 6.24
N HIS A 19 -12.18 -4.89 5.03
CA HIS A 19 -12.17 -6.33 4.75
C HIS A 19 -11.05 -7.05 5.50
N VAL A 20 -9.83 -6.48 5.53
CA VAL A 20 -8.71 -7.03 6.30
C VAL A 20 -9.04 -7.06 7.79
N GLU A 21 -9.58 -5.96 8.33
CA GLU A 21 -9.98 -5.85 9.73
C GLU A 21 -11.03 -6.87 10.11
N LYS A 22 -12.12 -6.97 9.35
CA LYS A 22 -13.20 -7.95 9.56
C LYS A 22 -12.69 -9.38 9.50
N LYS A 23 -11.78 -9.68 8.57
CA LYS A 23 -11.18 -11.01 8.45
C LYS A 23 -10.32 -11.34 9.67
N LEU A 24 -9.44 -10.42 10.10
CA LEU A 24 -8.64 -10.61 11.30
C LEU A 24 -9.51 -10.83 12.52
N GLN A 25 -10.54 -10.00 12.72
CA GLN A 25 -11.49 -10.14 13.85
C GLN A 25 -12.25 -11.47 13.83
N SER A 26 -12.43 -12.10 12.68
CA SER A 26 -13.12 -13.39 12.54
C SER A 26 -12.25 -14.61 12.89
N LEU A 27 -10.93 -14.43 13.04
CA LEU A 27 -10.01 -15.54 13.33
C LEU A 27 -10.04 -15.91 14.81
N LYS A 28 -10.06 -17.21 15.09
CA LYS A 28 -9.97 -17.72 16.46
C LYS A 28 -8.62 -17.35 17.09
N GLY A 29 -8.63 -16.84 18.31
CA GLY A 29 -7.43 -16.40 19.01
C GLY A 29 -7.12 -14.90 18.86
N ILE A 30 -7.88 -14.16 18.05
CA ILE A 30 -7.80 -12.69 17.99
C ILE A 30 -8.88 -12.09 18.88
N LYS A 31 -8.46 -11.23 19.82
CA LYS A 31 -9.33 -10.49 20.72
C LYS A 31 -9.77 -9.17 20.13
N THR A 32 -8.82 -8.40 19.61
CA THR A 32 -9.08 -7.13 18.93
C THR A 32 -8.17 -7.00 17.72
N ALA A 33 -8.71 -6.46 16.63
CA ALA A 33 -7.93 -6.06 15.47
C ALA A 33 -8.45 -4.73 14.95
N SER A 34 -7.53 -3.82 14.64
CA SER A 34 -7.84 -2.53 14.02
C SER A 34 -6.84 -2.27 12.90
N VAL A 35 -7.35 -1.86 11.73
CA VAL A 35 -6.53 -1.68 10.52
C VAL A 35 -6.54 -0.22 10.09
N SER A 36 -5.36 0.38 10.06
CA SER A 36 -5.15 1.75 9.62
C SER A 36 -4.69 1.80 8.16
N LEU A 37 -5.54 2.34 7.28
CA LEU A 37 -5.15 2.57 5.89
C LEU A 37 -4.03 3.61 5.73
N PRO A 38 -4.01 4.77 6.44
CA PRO A 38 -2.93 5.73 6.36
C PRO A 38 -1.58 5.18 6.84
N MET A 39 -1.59 4.39 7.91
CA MET A 39 -0.39 3.75 8.47
C MET A 39 0.00 2.47 7.73
N ARG A 40 -0.90 1.93 6.87
CA ARG A 40 -0.74 0.63 6.20
C ARG A 40 -0.39 -0.49 7.18
N SER A 41 -1.01 -0.49 8.34
CA SER A 41 -0.72 -1.46 9.41
C SER A 41 -1.98 -1.96 10.08
N ALA A 42 -1.93 -3.18 10.58
CA ALA A 42 -2.91 -3.79 11.45
C ALA A 42 -2.35 -3.85 12.87
N SER A 43 -3.10 -3.34 13.84
CA SER A 43 -2.83 -3.52 15.26
C SER A 43 -3.69 -4.68 15.74
N VAL A 44 -3.06 -5.76 16.20
CA VAL A 44 -3.74 -7.01 16.58
C VAL A 44 -3.36 -7.40 17.99
N GLU A 45 -4.37 -7.68 18.83
CA GLU A 45 -4.22 -8.30 20.13
C GLU A 45 -4.68 -9.76 20.02
N TYR A 46 -3.77 -10.70 20.23
CA TYR A 46 -4.01 -12.12 19.95
C TYR A 46 -3.38 -13.03 21.01
N ASP A 47 -3.84 -14.26 21.02
CA ASP A 47 -3.30 -15.33 21.86
C ASP A 47 -2.30 -16.16 21.05
N PRO A 48 -0.98 -16.10 21.40
CA PRO A 48 0.05 -16.81 20.66
C PRO A 48 -0.04 -18.34 20.75
N GLU A 49 -0.78 -18.88 21.72
CA GLU A 49 -1.02 -20.32 21.83
C GLU A 49 -2.08 -20.83 20.86
N ILE A 50 -2.96 -19.92 20.36
CA ILE A 50 -4.08 -20.27 19.47
C ILE A 50 -3.80 -19.93 18.01
N ILE A 51 -3.13 -18.80 17.74
CA ILE A 51 -2.85 -18.33 16.38
C ILE A 51 -1.49 -17.67 16.28
N THR A 52 -0.75 -18.00 15.21
CA THR A 52 0.54 -17.40 14.92
C THR A 52 0.42 -16.25 13.91
N PRO A 53 1.37 -15.30 13.86
CA PRO A 53 1.41 -14.28 12.82
C PRO A 53 1.46 -14.85 11.41
N GLU A 54 2.10 -16.01 11.21
CA GLU A 54 2.17 -16.73 9.94
C GLU A 54 0.79 -17.24 9.50
N ASP A 55 -0.04 -17.70 10.43
CA ASP A 55 -1.40 -18.15 10.12
C ASP A 55 -2.31 -16.95 9.76
N MET A 56 -2.18 -15.84 10.48
CA MET A 56 -2.84 -14.58 10.11
C MET A 56 -2.44 -14.15 8.68
N ARG A 57 -1.14 -14.25 8.36
CA ARG A 57 -0.63 -13.91 7.02
C ARG A 57 -1.27 -14.75 5.94
N LYS A 58 -1.37 -16.08 6.10
CA LYS A 58 -2.00 -16.99 5.14
C LYS A 58 -3.45 -16.62 4.86
N GLU A 59 -4.20 -16.33 5.92
CA GLU A 59 -5.61 -15.95 5.83
C GLU A 59 -5.81 -14.60 5.11
N ILE A 60 -4.90 -13.66 5.31
CA ILE A 60 -4.93 -12.36 4.65
C ILE A 60 -4.44 -12.47 3.19
N GLN A 61 -3.49 -13.37 2.89
CA GLN A 61 -3.05 -13.66 1.52
C GLN A 61 -4.18 -14.29 0.68
N ALA A 62 -5.05 -15.08 1.28
CA ALA A 62 -6.22 -15.63 0.59
C ALA A 62 -7.16 -14.52 0.08
N LEU A 63 -7.26 -13.38 0.79
CA LEU A 63 -8.02 -12.21 0.36
C LEU A 63 -7.30 -11.34 -0.69
N GLY A 64 -6.02 -11.61 -0.97
CA GLY A 64 -5.21 -10.84 -1.93
C GLY A 64 -4.38 -9.71 -1.32
N TYR A 65 -4.29 -9.65 0.00
CA TYR A 65 -3.41 -8.74 0.76
C TYR A 65 -2.24 -9.53 1.35
N ASP A 66 -1.23 -8.87 1.91
CA ASP A 66 -0.13 -9.55 2.60
C ASP A 66 0.24 -8.84 3.90
N LEU A 67 0.63 -9.63 4.94
CA LEU A 67 1.17 -9.15 6.19
C LEU A 67 2.69 -9.32 6.17
N ILE A 68 3.43 -8.25 6.48
CA ILE A 68 4.88 -8.27 6.56
C ILE A 68 5.29 -8.57 8.00
N LEU A 69 5.91 -9.72 8.19
CA LEU A 69 6.33 -10.20 9.51
C LEU A 69 7.80 -9.84 9.83
N ASP A 70 8.59 -9.54 8.80
CA ASP A 70 10.01 -9.18 8.89
C ASP A 70 10.23 -7.68 9.09
N GLU A 71 11.43 -7.31 9.56
CA GLU A 71 11.78 -5.98 10.03
C GLU A 71 11.55 -4.81 9.03
N GLU A 72 11.42 -3.59 9.56
CA GLU A 72 11.09 -2.30 8.90
C GLU A 72 11.84 -1.99 7.58
N LYS A 73 13.08 -2.46 7.41
CA LYS A 73 13.87 -2.22 6.19
C LYS A 73 13.29 -2.95 4.98
N SER A 74 12.73 -4.15 5.19
CA SER A 74 12.13 -4.94 4.12
C SER A 74 10.83 -4.32 3.58
N VAL A 75 10.03 -3.70 4.42
CA VAL A 75 8.75 -3.07 4.05
C VAL A 75 8.95 -1.93 3.06
N THR A 76 9.88 -1.02 3.35
CA THR A 76 10.16 0.15 2.48
C THR A 76 10.70 -0.29 1.12
N GLU A 77 11.54 -1.32 1.09
CA GLU A 77 12.06 -1.86 -0.17
C GLU A 77 10.96 -2.53 -1.00
N ILE A 78 10.09 -3.32 -0.37
CA ILE A 78 8.97 -3.98 -1.04
C ILE A 78 7.99 -2.94 -1.60
N GLU A 79 7.64 -1.92 -0.81
CA GLU A 79 6.79 -0.81 -1.27
C GLU A 79 7.41 -0.06 -2.45
N ASN A 80 8.70 0.22 -2.41
CA ASN A 80 9.40 0.90 -3.50
C ASN A 80 9.46 0.05 -4.77
N ARG A 81 9.67 -1.25 -4.67
CA ARG A 81 9.65 -2.18 -5.82
C ARG A 81 8.25 -2.27 -6.43
N ALA A 82 7.22 -2.39 -5.58
CA ALA A 82 5.83 -2.40 -6.02
C ALA A 82 5.45 -1.10 -6.73
N TYR A 83 5.82 0.05 -6.18
CA TYR A 83 5.59 1.36 -6.79
C TYR A 83 6.29 1.51 -8.14
N LYS A 84 7.58 1.13 -8.24
CA LYS A 84 8.32 1.15 -9.52
C LYS A 84 7.66 0.24 -10.56
N SER A 85 7.23 -0.95 -10.17
CA SER A 85 6.50 -1.86 -11.06
C SER A 85 5.18 -1.26 -11.54
N LEU A 86 4.43 -0.59 -10.65
CA LEU A 86 3.19 0.11 -11.00
C LEU A 86 3.45 1.23 -12.01
N VAL A 87 4.45 2.08 -11.78
CA VAL A 87 4.83 3.17 -12.69
C VAL A 87 5.23 2.61 -14.07
N ASN A 88 6.06 1.56 -14.13
CA ASN A 88 6.49 0.95 -15.38
C ASN A 88 5.29 0.38 -16.17
N LYS A 89 4.35 -0.28 -15.51
CA LYS A 89 3.11 -0.77 -16.14
C LYS A 89 2.23 0.38 -16.65
N THR A 90 2.15 1.47 -15.90
CA THR A 90 1.41 2.66 -16.32
C THR A 90 2.01 3.29 -17.57
N ILE A 91 3.33 3.44 -17.62
CA ILE A 91 4.04 3.96 -18.82
C ILE A 91 3.80 3.03 -20.01
N ALA A 92 3.96 1.72 -19.83
CA ALA A 92 3.70 0.74 -20.89
C ALA A 92 2.24 0.81 -21.40
N SER A 93 1.28 0.95 -20.47
CA SER A 93 -0.14 1.10 -20.82
C SER A 93 -0.42 2.39 -21.59
N TRP A 94 0.23 3.51 -21.25
CA TRP A 94 0.13 4.75 -22.01
C TRP A 94 0.67 4.61 -23.44
N VAL A 95 1.81 3.95 -23.62
CA VAL A 95 2.37 3.68 -24.95
C VAL A 95 1.39 2.85 -25.78
N LEU A 96 0.84 1.77 -25.21
CA LEU A 96 -0.14 0.92 -25.89
C LEU A 96 -1.45 1.68 -26.19
N SER A 97 -1.86 2.57 -25.29
CA SER A 97 -3.05 3.39 -25.45
C SER A 97 -2.93 4.39 -26.61
N ILE A 98 -1.79 5.11 -26.67
CA ILE A 98 -1.52 6.05 -27.76
C ILE A 98 -1.43 5.29 -29.10
N LEU A 99 -0.78 4.13 -29.12
CA LEU A 99 -0.67 3.29 -30.31
C LEU A 99 -2.07 2.78 -30.75
N SER A 100 -2.88 2.29 -29.82
CA SER A 100 -4.24 1.83 -30.10
C SER A 100 -5.09 2.96 -30.67
N MET A 101 -5.00 4.16 -30.07
CA MET A 101 -5.72 5.33 -30.54
C MET A 101 -5.28 5.77 -31.95
N ALA A 102 -3.97 5.78 -32.23
CA ALA A 102 -3.43 6.15 -33.55
C ALA A 102 -3.90 5.18 -34.65
N VAL A 103 -3.98 3.88 -34.33
CA VAL A 103 -4.49 2.86 -35.25
C VAL A 103 -6.00 2.98 -35.41
N SER A 104 -6.75 3.18 -34.34
CA SER A 104 -8.22 3.30 -34.34
C SER A 104 -8.68 4.54 -35.11
N MET A 105 -7.96 5.68 -34.98
CA MET A 105 -8.26 6.93 -35.71
C MET A 105 -7.69 6.94 -37.14
N SER A 106 -7.15 5.81 -37.63
CA SER A 106 -6.59 5.68 -38.96
C SER A 106 -5.42 6.64 -39.27
N TRP A 107 -4.72 7.15 -38.21
CA TRP A 107 -3.47 7.92 -38.38
C TRP A 107 -2.34 7.03 -38.88
N ILE A 108 -2.40 5.75 -38.50
CA ILE A 108 -1.50 4.71 -38.99
C ILE A 108 -2.36 3.74 -39.80
N SER A 109 -2.24 3.78 -41.14
CA SER A 109 -2.94 2.87 -42.02
C SER A 109 -2.20 1.53 -42.06
N ILE A 110 -2.83 0.47 -41.53
CA ILE A 110 -2.28 -0.89 -41.50
C ILE A 110 -3.08 -1.75 -42.47
N GLY A 111 -2.89 -1.55 -43.76
CA GLY A 111 -3.52 -2.39 -44.79
C GLY A 111 -5.06 -2.39 -44.73
N ASP A 112 -5.66 -3.58 -44.81
CA ASP A 112 -7.12 -3.77 -44.82
C ASP A 112 -7.74 -3.58 -43.43
N LYS A 113 -9.06 -3.26 -43.42
CA LYS A 113 -9.86 -3.13 -42.18
C LYS A 113 -9.72 -4.35 -41.25
N SER A 114 -9.65 -5.55 -41.82
CA SER A 114 -9.42 -6.79 -41.06
C SER A 114 -8.08 -6.81 -40.34
N ALA A 115 -7.01 -6.39 -40.99
CA ALA A 115 -5.68 -6.31 -40.37
C ALA A 115 -5.64 -5.28 -39.24
N THR A 116 -6.28 -4.14 -39.42
CA THR A 116 -6.44 -3.10 -38.38
C THR A 116 -7.13 -3.64 -37.13
N LEU A 117 -8.23 -4.39 -37.28
CA LEU A 117 -8.95 -5.00 -36.14
C LEU A 117 -8.11 -6.06 -35.41
N GLN A 118 -7.32 -6.86 -36.14
CA GLN A 118 -6.42 -7.84 -35.53
C GLN A 118 -5.30 -7.17 -34.75
N VAL A 119 -4.73 -6.07 -35.24
CA VAL A 119 -3.71 -5.31 -34.52
C VAL A 119 -4.28 -4.69 -33.23
N LEU A 120 -5.47 -4.11 -33.28
CA LEU A 120 -6.17 -3.57 -32.12
C LEU A 120 -6.47 -4.66 -31.08
N PHE A 121 -6.89 -5.85 -31.53
CA PHE A 121 -7.08 -7.02 -30.67
C PHE A 121 -5.79 -7.38 -29.93
N ILE A 122 -4.65 -7.47 -30.63
CA ILE A 122 -3.36 -7.84 -30.04
C ILE A 122 -2.90 -6.79 -29.03
N ILE A 123 -2.99 -5.49 -29.36
CA ILE A 123 -2.62 -4.38 -28.48
C ILE A 123 -3.47 -4.43 -27.19
N SER A 124 -4.78 -4.60 -27.33
CA SER A 124 -5.70 -4.67 -26.20
C SER A 124 -5.43 -5.91 -25.34
N LEU A 125 -5.18 -7.06 -25.95
CA LEU A 125 -4.85 -8.29 -25.25
C LEU A 125 -3.58 -8.16 -24.43
N ILE A 126 -2.52 -7.59 -25.00
CA ILE A 126 -1.25 -7.34 -24.28
C ILE A 126 -1.49 -6.38 -23.11
N ASN A 127 -2.26 -5.31 -23.31
CA ASN A 127 -2.58 -4.37 -22.25
C ASN A 127 -3.33 -5.05 -21.09
N ILE A 128 -4.34 -5.87 -21.39
CA ILE A 128 -5.12 -6.61 -20.40
C ILE A 128 -4.22 -7.60 -19.62
N LEU A 129 -3.43 -8.41 -20.33
CA LEU A 129 -2.65 -9.49 -19.71
C LEU A 129 -1.43 -9.00 -18.94
N TYR A 130 -0.80 -7.91 -19.38
CA TYR A 130 0.40 -7.37 -18.75
C TYR A 130 0.11 -6.21 -17.80
N CYS A 131 -0.53 -5.14 -18.30
CA CYS A 131 -0.80 -3.95 -17.51
C CYS A 131 -2.00 -4.13 -16.57
N GLY A 132 -3.08 -4.70 -17.09
CA GLY A 132 -4.35 -4.90 -16.39
C GLY A 132 -4.41 -6.12 -15.47
N ARG A 133 -3.45 -7.04 -15.55
CA ARG A 133 -3.46 -8.33 -14.84
C ARG A 133 -3.89 -8.24 -13.38
N GLN A 134 -3.46 -7.21 -12.69
CA GLN A 134 -3.75 -7.03 -11.27
C GLN A 134 -5.25 -6.83 -11.01
N PHE A 135 -5.94 -6.06 -11.86
CA PHE A 135 -7.39 -5.83 -11.74
C PHE A 135 -8.16 -7.16 -11.86
N TYR A 136 -7.79 -8.01 -12.81
CA TYR A 136 -8.44 -9.30 -13.02
C TYR A 136 -8.18 -10.30 -11.88
N ILE A 137 -6.95 -10.36 -11.37
CA ILE A 137 -6.63 -11.24 -10.23
C ILE A 137 -7.42 -10.82 -8.98
N VAL A 138 -7.47 -9.53 -8.69
CA VAL A 138 -8.22 -9.00 -7.55
C VAL A 138 -9.72 -9.21 -7.75
N ALA A 139 -10.25 -8.96 -8.95
CA ALA A 139 -11.65 -9.15 -9.26
C ALA A 139 -12.10 -10.60 -9.07
N ILE A 140 -11.31 -11.58 -9.55
CA ILE A 140 -11.62 -13.01 -9.39
C ILE A 140 -11.63 -13.38 -7.89
N LYS A 141 -10.61 -12.96 -7.14
CA LYS A 141 -10.55 -13.22 -5.70
C LYS A 141 -11.75 -12.61 -4.94
N GLN A 142 -12.09 -11.37 -5.25
CA GLN A 142 -13.23 -10.68 -4.64
C GLN A 142 -14.56 -11.36 -4.97
N LEU A 143 -14.73 -11.80 -6.22
CA LEU A 143 -15.94 -12.51 -6.65
C LEU A 143 -16.13 -13.82 -5.89
N LEU A 144 -15.05 -14.59 -5.66
CA LEU A 144 -15.08 -15.81 -4.86
C LEU A 144 -15.53 -15.55 -3.41
N HIS A 145 -15.20 -14.37 -2.87
CA HIS A 145 -15.63 -13.96 -1.52
C HIS A 145 -16.94 -13.15 -1.51
N ARG A 146 -17.71 -13.13 -2.62
CA ARG A 146 -18.97 -12.41 -2.78
C ARG A 146 -18.87 -10.93 -2.41
N SER A 147 -17.75 -10.32 -2.69
CA SER A 147 -17.50 -8.89 -2.51
C SER A 147 -17.12 -8.27 -3.86
N ALA A 148 -17.35 -6.98 -4.00
CA ALA A 148 -16.98 -6.22 -5.17
C ALA A 148 -16.26 -4.92 -4.74
N ASN A 149 -15.29 -4.52 -5.51
CA ASN A 149 -14.56 -3.28 -5.32
C ASN A 149 -14.37 -2.56 -6.67
N MET A 150 -13.65 -1.44 -6.67
CA MET A 150 -13.33 -0.69 -7.88
C MET A 150 -12.62 -1.57 -8.94
N ASP A 151 -11.74 -2.48 -8.51
CA ASP A 151 -11.01 -3.36 -9.42
C ASP A 151 -11.94 -4.35 -10.13
N THR A 152 -12.96 -4.84 -9.44
CA THR A 152 -14.00 -5.71 -10.01
C THR A 152 -14.77 -4.99 -11.12
N LEU A 153 -15.10 -3.72 -10.90
CA LEU A 153 -15.80 -2.91 -11.90
C LEU A 153 -14.92 -2.66 -13.13
N ILE A 154 -13.65 -2.31 -12.93
CA ILE A 154 -12.69 -2.10 -14.01
C ILE A 154 -12.48 -3.39 -14.81
N ALA A 155 -12.26 -4.53 -14.14
CA ALA A 155 -12.08 -5.82 -14.79
C ALA A 155 -13.32 -6.24 -15.61
N LEU A 156 -14.51 -6.07 -15.04
CA LEU A 156 -15.77 -6.41 -15.71
C LEU A 156 -16.00 -5.54 -16.95
N SER A 157 -15.87 -4.22 -16.83
CA SER A 157 -16.12 -3.28 -17.94
C SER A 157 -15.12 -3.49 -19.10
N THR A 158 -13.83 -3.68 -18.76
CA THR A 158 -12.80 -3.90 -19.78
C THR A 158 -12.92 -5.29 -20.41
N PHE A 159 -13.33 -6.31 -19.65
CA PHE A 159 -13.61 -7.64 -20.20
C PHE A 159 -14.78 -7.63 -21.16
N ILE A 160 -15.90 -6.98 -20.81
CA ILE A 160 -17.08 -6.88 -21.69
C ILE A 160 -16.73 -6.14 -22.98
N ALA A 161 -16.04 -5.00 -22.89
CA ALA A 161 -15.62 -4.23 -24.06
C ALA A 161 -14.69 -5.04 -24.98
N PHE A 162 -13.71 -5.74 -24.40
CA PHE A 162 -12.79 -6.61 -25.14
C PHE A 162 -13.49 -7.81 -25.77
N ALA A 163 -14.31 -8.54 -24.99
CA ALA A 163 -15.02 -9.74 -25.47
C ALA A 163 -16.00 -9.42 -26.59
N PHE A 164 -16.78 -8.34 -26.45
CA PHE A 164 -17.67 -7.86 -27.51
C PHE A 164 -16.88 -7.55 -28.79
N SER A 165 -15.79 -6.79 -28.67
CA SER A 165 -14.96 -6.44 -29.84
C SER A 165 -14.32 -7.65 -30.50
N ALA A 166 -13.90 -8.64 -29.71
CA ALA A 166 -13.37 -9.91 -30.21
C ALA A 166 -14.45 -10.72 -30.97
N LEU A 167 -15.67 -10.79 -30.41
CA LEU A 167 -16.80 -11.43 -31.10
C LEU A 167 -17.12 -10.77 -32.42
N VAL A 168 -17.12 -9.44 -32.50
CA VAL A 168 -17.32 -8.71 -33.74
C VAL A 168 -16.20 -8.95 -34.73
N THR A 169 -14.93 -8.95 -34.27
CA THR A 169 -13.75 -9.11 -35.13
C THR A 169 -13.70 -10.51 -35.77
N PHE A 170 -13.94 -11.56 -35.01
CA PHE A 170 -13.82 -12.95 -35.47
C PHE A 170 -15.15 -13.58 -35.89
N GLY A 171 -16.27 -13.07 -35.41
CA GLY A 171 -17.62 -13.60 -35.76
C GLY A 171 -18.25 -12.96 -36.98
N ALA A 172 -17.71 -11.87 -37.49
CA ALA A 172 -18.27 -11.16 -38.65
C ALA A 172 -18.27 -11.99 -39.96
N SER A 173 -17.35 -12.97 -40.06
CA SER A 173 -17.28 -13.87 -41.22
C SER A 173 -18.35 -14.95 -41.20
N THR A 174 -18.95 -15.25 -40.04
CA THR A 174 -19.92 -16.35 -39.89
C THR A 174 -21.36 -15.88 -39.66
N ASN A 175 -21.56 -14.63 -39.34
CA ASN A 175 -22.89 -14.14 -38.95
C ASN A 175 -23.20 -12.74 -39.53
N THR A 176 -24.27 -12.63 -40.35
CA THR A 176 -24.70 -11.39 -41.01
C THR A 176 -25.02 -10.25 -40.01
N PHE A 177 -25.52 -10.60 -38.83
CA PHE A 177 -25.77 -9.63 -37.77
C PHE A 177 -24.47 -8.99 -37.25
N LEU A 178 -23.42 -9.81 -37.01
CA LEU A 178 -22.12 -9.35 -36.56
C LEU A 178 -21.37 -8.58 -37.65
N SER A 179 -21.58 -8.90 -38.93
CA SER A 179 -20.98 -8.15 -40.04
C SER A 179 -21.49 -6.72 -40.13
N ASN A 180 -22.74 -6.46 -39.76
CA ASN A 180 -23.30 -5.11 -39.68
C ASN A 180 -22.76 -4.28 -38.54
N LEU A 181 -22.21 -4.95 -37.48
CA LEU A 181 -21.56 -4.32 -36.31
C LEU A 181 -20.06 -4.06 -36.51
N ASN A 182 -19.49 -4.44 -37.65
CA ASN A 182 -18.04 -4.35 -37.95
C ASN A 182 -17.44 -2.92 -37.87
N GLY A 183 -18.21 -1.90 -37.58
CA GLY A 183 -17.76 -0.53 -37.35
C GLY A 183 -17.66 -0.16 -35.86
N HIS A 184 -18.15 -1.00 -34.96
CA HIS A 184 -18.32 -0.67 -33.53
C HIS A 184 -17.49 -1.62 -32.66
N VAL A 185 -16.19 -1.43 -32.66
CA VAL A 185 -15.24 -2.13 -31.73
C VAL A 185 -14.82 -1.18 -30.62
N TYR A 186 -14.59 -1.71 -29.44
CA TYR A 186 -14.26 -0.98 -28.20
C TYR A 186 -12.91 -1.38 -27.62
N TYR A 187 -11.95 -1.81 -28.46
CA TYR A 187 -10.61 -2.16 -28.02
C TYR A 187 -9.88 -0.99 -27.37
N ASP A 188 -9.94 0.17 -27.99
CA ASP A 188 -9.38 1.43 -27.51
C ASP A 188 -9.99 1.84 -26.18
N ALA A 189 -11.30 1.71 -26.00
CA ALA A 189 -11.96 1.99 -24.74
C ALA A 189 -11.44 1.06 -23.61
N SER A 190 -11.29 -0.23 -23.89
CA SER A 190 -10.74 -1.19 -22.92
C SER A 190 -9.32 -0.82 -22.50
N VAL A 191 -8.45 -0.45 -23.45
CA VAL A 191 -7.06 -0.04 -23.21
C VAL A 191 -7.02 1.26 -22.39
N MET A 192 -7.84 2.25 -22.75
CA MET A 192 -7.93 3.56 -22.08
C MET A 192 -8.42 3.44 -20.63
N ILE A 193 -9.43 2.62 -20.36
CA ILE A 193 -9.94 2.40 -19.00
C ILE A 193 -8.83 1.86 -18.11
N ILE A 194 -8.06 0.86 -18.56
CA ILE A 194 -6.93 0.31 -17.80
C ILE A 194 -5.87 1.39 -17.58
N THR A 195 -5.54 2.17 -18.60
CA THR A 195 -4.51 3.22 -18.56
C THR A 195 -4.87 4.30 -17.53
N PHE A 196 -6.10 4.81 -17.57
CA PHE A 196 -6.56 5.81 -16.59
C PHE A 196 -6.67 5.24 -15.18
N ALA A 197 -7.12 3.99 -15.04
CA ALA A 197 -7.16 3.33 -13.74
C ALA A 197 -5.77 3.16 -13.12
N LEU A 198 -4.77 2.76 -13.90
CA LEU A 198 -3.38 2.68 -13.46
C LEU A 198 -2.80 4.05 -13.11
N THR A 199 -3.11 5.07 -13.91
CA THR A 199 -2.68 6.46 -13.66
C THR A 199 -3.26 6.96 -12.34
N GLY A 200 -4.55 6.75 -12.11
CA GLY A 200 -5.21 7.07 -10.84
C GLY A 200 -4.53 6.38 -9.65
N ARG A 201 -4.16 5.11 -9.78
CA ARG A 201 -3.41 4.38 -8.75
C ARG A 201 -2.02 4.95 -8.48
N VAL A 202 -1.28 5.34 -9.51
CA VAL A 202 0.04 5.99 -9.33
C VAL A 202 -0.10 7.28 -8.54
N LEU A 203 -1.09 8.12 -8.88
CA LEU A 203 -1.37 9.38 -8.18
C LEU A 203 -1.78 9.14 -6.73
N GLU A 204 -2.65 8.16 -6.50
CA GLU A 204 -3.09 7.75 -5.16
C GLU A 204 -1.91 7.25 -4.30
N GLU A 205 -1.07 6.36 -4.85
CA GLU A 205 0.09 5.85 -4.14
C GLU A 205 1.12 6.96 -3.83
N ARG A 206 1.30 7.91 -4.73
CA ARG A 206 2.16 9.07 -4.51
C ARG A 206 1.64 9.96 -3.38
N ALA A 207 0.33 10.23 -3.34
CA ALA A 207 -0.29 11.02 -2.29
C ALA A 207 -0.18 10.32 -0.92
N LYS A 208 -0.46 9.02 -0.85
CA LYS A 208 -0.35 8.21 0.37
C LYS A 208 1.09 8.19 0.91
N LYS A 209 2.08 8.04 0.02
CA LYS A 209 3.49 8.03 0.42
C LYS A 209 3.90 9.36 1.07
N SER A 210 3.45 10.48 0.56
CA SER A 210 3.73 11.81 1.13
C SER A 210 3.17 11.94 2.56
N THR A 211 1.92 11.54 2.77
CA THR A 211 1.25 11.60 4.08
C THR A 211 1.88 10.63 5.09
N SER A 212 2.15 9.40 4.68
CA SER A 212 2.77 8.38 5.54
C SER A 212 4.19 8.79 5.98
N THR A 213 4.96 9.43 5.10
CA THR A 213 6.31 9.92 5.43
C THR A 213 6.26 11.01 6.49
N ALA A 214 5.31 11.95 6.41
CA ALA A 214 5.15 13.00 7.41
C ALA A 214 4.79 12.40 8.79
N ILE A 215 3.88 11.46 8.85
CA ILE A 215 3.51 10.78 10.10
C ILE A 215 4.68 9.94 10.64
N ARG A 216 5.37 9.18 9.78
CA ARG A 216 6.55 8.38 10.18
C ARG A 216 7.71 9.24 10.67
N SER A 217 7.90 10.44 10.12
CA SER A 217 8.93 11.36 10.61
C SER A 217 8.65 11.83 12.03
N LEU A 218 7.38 12.04 12.38
CA LEU A 218 6.97 12.36 13.74
C LEU A 218 7.14 11.16 14.69
N LEU A 219 6.75 9.96 14.28
CA LEU A 219 6.94 8.73 15.06
C LEU A 219 8.42 8.33 15.18
N GLY A 220 9.23 8.60 14.15
CA GLY A 220 10.68 8.37 14.15
C GLY A 220 11.48 9.31 15.08
N LEU A 221 10.78 10.22 15.78
CA LEU A 221 11.41 11.07 16.81
C LEU A 221 11.68 10.32 18.11
N THR A 222 10.97 9.23 18.38
CA THR A 222 11.21 8.39 19.57
C THR A 222 12.43 7.52 19.32
N PRO A 223 13.48 7.58 20.19
CA PRO A 223 14.63 6.72 20.09
C PRO A 223 14.24 5.26 20.33
N LYS A 224 14.96 4.32 19.71
CA LYS A 224 14.68 2.86 19.87
C LYS A 224 15.37 2.27 21.08
N VAL A 225 16.40 2.95 21.58
CA VAL A 225 17.27 2.51 22.67
C VAL A 225 17.32 3.60 23.73
N ALA A 226 17.38 3.20 24.98
CA ALA A 226 17.63 4.09 26.12
C ALA A 226 18.88 3.62 26.87
N HIS A 227 19.61 4.56 27.43
CA HIS A 227 20.80 4.32 28.23
C HIS A 227 20.41 4.23 29.70
N VAL A 228 20.20 3.02 30.21
CA VAL A 228 19.83 2.81 31.63
C VAL A 228 21.09 2.76 32.51
N VAL A 229 21.04 3.45 33.63
CA VAL A 229 22.09 3.45 34.65
C VAL A 229 21.77 2.37 35.70
N ASP A 230 22.49 1.25 35.66
CA ASP A 230 22.35 0.17 36.62
C ASP A 230 23.69 -0.07 37.33
N GLY A 231 23.68 0.09 38.66
CA GLY A 231 24.89 -0.11 39.49
C GLY A 231 26.09 0.76 39.08
N GLY A 232 25.88 1.95 38.52
CA GLY A 232 26.93 2.86 38.04
C GLY A 232 27.49 2.51 36.65
N LYS A 233 26.91 1.52 35.96
CA LYS A 233 27.20 1.19 34.57
C LYS A 233 26.04 1.61 33.68
N ILE A 234 26.37 2.07 32.48
CA ILE A 234 25.36 2.44 31.48
C ILE A 234 25.14 1.25 30.55
N ILE A 235 23.90 0.80 30.44
CA ILE A 235 23.50 -0.35 29.63
C ILE A 235 22.49 0.14 28.62
N ASP A 236 22.70 -0.19 27.33
CA ASP A 236 21.79 0.11 26.25
C ASP A 236 20.66 -0.92 26.23
N VAL A 237 19.42 -0.46 26.44
CA VAL A 237 18.26 -1.35 26.46
C VAL A 237 17.20 -0.86 25.46
N PRO A 238 16.44 -1.78 24.85
CA PRO A 238 15.30 -1.39 24.03
C PRO A 238 14.28 -0.60 24.86
N LEU A 239 13.66 0.43 24.26
CA LEU A 239 12.68 1.27 24.94
C LEU A 239 11.51 0.48 25.53
N SER A 240 11.14 -0.64 24.89
CA SER A 240 10.06 -1.54 25.34
C SER A 240 10.34 -2.26 26.66
N THR A 241 11.60 -2.30 27.12
CA THR A 241 12.01 -2.97 28.38
C THR A 241 12.10 -2.03 29.56
N LEU A 242 11.99 -0.70 29.34
CA LEU A 242 12.03 0.29 30.41
C LEU A 242 10.84 0.15 31.36
N GLN A 243 11.13 0.27 32.65
CA GLN A 243 10.16 0.23 33.72
C GLN A 243 10.10 1.58 34.46
N ARG A 244 8.97 1.81 35.11
CA ARG A 244 8.80 3.03 35.92
C ARG A 244 9.73 2.96 37.15
N GLY A 245 10.61 3.95 37.25
CA GLY A 245 11.61 4.04 38.29
C GLY A 245 13.05 3.81 37.80
N ASP A 246 13.22 3.40 36.54
CA ASP A 246 14.55 3.30 35.94
C ASP A 246 15.17 4.68 35.79
N ILE A 247 16.49 4.75 36.01
CA ILE A 247 17.30 5.95 35.82
C ILE A 247 17.95 5.85 34.44
N ILE A 248 17.71 6.83 33.61
CA ILE A 248 18.28 6.89 32.25
C ILE A 248 19.23 8.07 32.10
N GLU A 249 20.32 7.87 31.38
CA GLU A 249 21.21 8.94 30.97
C GLU A 249 20.84 9.42 29.56
N VAL A 250 20.65 10.74 29.41
CA VAL A 250 20.46 11.38 28.11
C VAL A 250 21.66 12.26 27.82
N ARG A 251 22.34 12.03 26.71
CA ARG A 251 23.55 12.75 26.33
C ARG A 251 23.21 13.96 25.46
N MET A 252 24.18 14.86 25.35
CA MET A 252 24.04 16.06 24.54
C MET A 252 23.79 15.70 23.07
N GLY A 253 22.74 16.26 22.47
CA GLY A 253 22.30 15.96 21.11
C GLY A 253 21.42 14.72 20.97
N GLU A 254 21.18 13.97 22.03
CA GLU A 254 20.26 12.84 22.04
C GLU A 254 18.83 13.27 22.33
N LYS A 255 17.88 12.46 21.91
CA LYS A 255 16.45 12.68 22.18
C LYS A 255 16.09 12.06 23.54
N VAL A 256 15.26 12.74 24.29
CA VAL A 256 14.69 12.21 25.54
C VAL A 256 13.74 11.05 25.17
N PRO A 257 14.02 9.81 25.64
CA PRO A 257 13.31 8.62 25.17
C PRO A 257 11.91 8.44 25.78
N VAL A 258 11.71 8.89 27.02
CA VAL A 258 10.45 8.75 27.78
C VAL A 258 10.25 9.95 28.69
N ASP A 259 9.01 10.16 29.12
CA ASP A 259 8.69 11.14 30.14
C ASP A 259 9.35 10.77 31.48
N GLY A 260 9.91 11.78 32.16
CA GLY A 260 10.61 11.56 33.41
C GLY A 260 10.84 12.83 34.19
N VAL A 261 11.53 12.70 35.31
CA VAL A 261 11.95 13.80 36.17
C VAL A 261 13.45 13.87 36.20
N ILE A 262 14.02 15.05 36.05
CA ILE A 262 15.46 15.24 36.09
C ILE A 262 15.95 15.07 37.52
N THR A 263 16.79 14.05 37.75
CA THR A 263 17.35 13.74 39.05
C THR A 263 18.74 14.35 39.26
N GLU A 264 19.52 14.45 38.18
CA GLU A 264 20.89 14.96 38.19
C GLU A 264 21.22 15.70 36.91
N LEU A 265 22.01 16.77 37.01
CA LEU A 265 22.57 17.49 35.86
C LEU A 265 24.10 17.43 35.96
N LYS A 266 24.76 16.91 34.95
CA LYS A 266 26.23 16.84 34.84
C LYS A 266 26.84 18.16 34.34
N THR A 267 26.03 19.09 33.85
CA THR A 267 26.42 20.42 33.38
C THR A 267 25.65 21.52 34.13
N PRO A 268 26.22 22.70 34.37
CA PRO A 268 25.56 23.76 35.10
C PRO A 268 24.23 24.23 34.47
N GLU A 269 24.13 24.17 33.13
CA GLU A 269 22.96 24.56 32.37
C GLU A 269 22.66 23.50 31.30
N VAL A 270 21.42 23.07 31.24
CA VAL A 270 20.90 22.12 30.24
C VAL A 270 19.70 22.77 29.56
N PHE A 271 19.71 22.79 28.25
CA PHE A 271 18.62 23.28 27.42
C PHE A 271 18.03 22.11 26.64
N ILE A 272 16.69 21.99 26.64
CA ILE A 272 15.95 20.99 25.87
C ILE A 272 15.14 21.71 24.79
N ASP A 273 15.28 21.25 23.57
CA ASP A 273 14.45 21.70 22.43
C ASP A 273 13.08 21.01 22.50
N GLU A 274 12.08 21.75 22.91
CA GLU A 274 10.68 21.32 22.99
C GLU A 274 9.83 21.83 21.80
N SER A 275 10.45 22.35 20.75
CA SER A 275 9.78 22.97 19.61
C SER A 275 8.78 22.07 18.91
N MET A 276 9.00 20.76 18.94
CA MET A 276 8.10 19.75 18.39
C MET A 276 6.77 19.65 19.14
N ILE A 277 6.72 20.05 20.41
CA ILE A 277 5.53 20.00 21.26
C ILE A 277 4.93 21.39 21.43
N THR A 278 5.77 22.37 21.74
CA THR A 278 5.33 23.74 22.04
C THR A 278 5.19 24.63 20.81
N GLY A 279 5.90 24.30 19.70
CA GLY A 279 6.03 25.16 18.52
C GLY A 279 7.01 26.33 18.68
N GLU A 280 7.62 26.50 19.87
CA GLU A 280 8.56 27.57 20.17
C GLU A 280 9.97 27.16 19.73
N PRO A 281 10.69 27.95 18.90
CA PRO A 281 12.00 27.56 18.36
C PRO A 281 13.16 27.72 19.38
N ILE A 282 12.86 28.23 20.58
CA ILE A 282 13.87 28.52 21.62
C ILE A 282 13.92 27.37 22.60
N ALA A 283 15.12 26.77 22.77
CA ALA A 283 15.33 25.71 23.73
C ALA A 283 15.09 26.19 25.18
N VAL A 284 14.42 25.36 25.96
CA VAL A 284 13.98 25.68 27.33
C VAL A 284 15.04 25.22 28.32
N PRO A 285 15.50 26.10 29.24
CA PRO A 285 16.42 25.69 30.30
C PRO A 285 15.72 24.75 31.28
N LYS A 286 16.37 23.64 31.64
CA LYS A 286 15.84 22.67 32.59
C LYS A 286 16.67 22.61 33.87
N ARG A 287 15.98 22.35 34.99
CA ARG A 287 16.55 22.23 36.33
C ARG A 287 16.25 20.89 36.97
N ILE A 288 16.97 20.56 38.03
CA ILE A 288 16.68 19.35 38.84
C ILE A 288 15.23 19.43 39.34
N LYS A 289 14.50 18.33 39.23
CA LYS A 289 13.06 18.14 39.48
C LYS A 289 12.10 18.68 38.42
N ASP A 290 12.60 19.27 37.34
CA ASP A 290 11.73 19.56 36.18
C ASP A 290 11.33 18.28 35.45
N LYS A 291 10.15 18.33 34.83
CA LYS A 291 9.61 17.26 33.97
C LYS A 291 9.87 17.57 32.50
#